data_41ca0e6584efeab9bb01149fea80316a
#
_entry.id   41ca0e6584efeab9bb01149fea80316a
#
_cell.length_a   1.000
_cell.length_b   1.000
_cell.length_c   1.000
_cell.angle_alpha   90.00
_cell.angle_beta   90.00
_cell.angle_gamma   90.00
#
_symmetry.space_group_name_H-M   'P 1'
#
loop_
_entity.id
_entity.type
_entity.pdbx_description
1 polymer ?
#
loop_
_entity_poly.entity_id
_entity_poly.type
_entity_poly.pdbx_seq_one_letter_code
_entity_poly.pdbx_strand_id
1 'polypeptide(L)'
;MKVSVIVPNHGRDISTLKDSLPKDVELIHIDRGLERSAQRNIGIKLSTGEGLLILDSDQSVSPGLIAECVRLVNNNPLVKSLYIPEIIVAKSFFGKVRKFEREFYTGTAVDVPRFVLKDACPMFNEDLHGPEDADWGNRIPGMRAITENPLYHHDDIGIIDYFKKKAYYAKSMSKFKARNPIDPVLQFKYRCWTVFTENGKWKKLVRHPILSFCILLMVIVRGIIYVTRKG
;
A
#
# COMPACT_ATOMS: atom_id res chain seq x y z
N MET A 1 -4.70 21.86 9.60
CA MET A 1 -4.19 20.51 10.01
C MET A 1 -2.74 20.38 9.56
N LYS A 2 -1.82 20.09 10.48
CA LYS A 2 -0.42 19.77 10.16
C LYS A 2 -0.34 18.32 9.71
N VAL A 3 0.48 18.02 8.68
CA VAL A 3 0.69 16.66 8.17
C VAL A 3 2.14 16.24 8.39
N SER A 4 2.34 15.03 8.92
CA SER A 4 3.63 14.37 9.00
C SER A 4 3.71 13.25 7.95
N VAL A 5 4.76 13.28 7.15
CA VAL A 5 5.07 12.24 6.15
C VAL A 5 6.13 11.32 6.75
N ILE A 6 5.78 10.04 6.91
CA ILE A 6 6.62 9.02 7.55
C ILE A 6 7.18 8.10 6.46
N VAL A 7 8.51 8.01 6.40
CA VAL A 7 9.23 7.25 5.36
C VAL A 7 10.23 6.29 6.01
N PRO A 8 9.90 4.98 6.08
CA PRO A 8 10.89 3.96 6.40
C PRO A 8 11.88 3.80 5.24
N ASN A 9 13.16 3.69 5.53
CA ASN A 9 14.19 3.57 4.51
C ASN A 9 15.28 2.56 4.89
N HIS A 10 15.99 2.08 3.85
CA HIS A 10 17.14 1.19 3.95
C HIS A 10 18.25 1.68 2.99
N GLY A 11 18.77 2.88 3.24
CA GLY A 11 19.86 3.47 2.47
C GLY A 11 19.52 3.90 1.04
N ARG A 12 18.23 4.01 0.68
CA ARG A 12 17.84 4.51 -0.65
C ARG A 12 17.88 6.03 -0.69
N ASP A 13 18.20 6.58 -1.85
CA ASP A 13 17.97 8.01 -2.13
C ASP A 13 16.47 8.31 -2.15
N ILE A 14 16.08 9.34 -1.42
CA ILE A 14 14.71 9.83 -1.31
C ILE A 14 14.51 11.22 -1.90
N SER A 15 15.43 11.69 -2.75
CA SER A 15 15.38 13.03 -3.36
C SER A 15 14.07 13.23 -4.12
N THR A 16 13.69 12.31 -5.00
CA THR A 16 12.43 12.35 -5.75
C THR A 16 11.20 12.48 -4.85
N LEU A 17 11.19 11.78 -3.71
CA LEU A 17 10.12 11.90 -2.72
C LEU A 17 10.14 13.31 -2.10
N LYS A 18 11.30 13.76 -1.61
CA LYS A 18 11.44 15.09 -0.98
C LYS A 18 11.01 16.22 -1.91
N ASP A 19 11.42 16.16 -3.17
CA ASP A 19 11.11 17.19 -4.17
C ASP A 19 9.61 17.24 -4.52
N SER A 20 8.89 16.13 -4.30
CA SER A 20 7.45 16.05 -4.52
C SER A 20 6.61 16.60 -3.35
N LEU A 21 7.21 16.78 -2.18
CA LEU A 21 6.50 17.19 -0.97
C LEU A 21 6.36 18.72 -0.88
N PRO A 22 5.20 19.23 -0.42
CA PRO A 22 5.07 20.63 -0.03
C PRO A 22 6.05 20.98 1.10
N LYS A 23 6.49 22.26 1.13
CA LYS A 23 7.50 22.73 2.12
C LYS A 23 6.99 22.78 3.55
N ASP A 24 5.70 22.82 3.75
CA ASP A 24 5.02 22.97 5.05
C ASP A 24 4.68 21.63 5.73
N VAL A 25 5.06 20.49 5.12
CA VAL A 25 4.88 19.19 5.77
C VAL A 25 6.08 18.83 6.63
N GLU A 26 5.82 18.09 7.69
CA GLU A 26 6.87 17.48 8.52
C GLU A 26 7.33 16.17 7.88
N LEU A 27 8.56 16.11 7.39
CA LEU A 27 9.14 14.87 6.85
C LEU A 27 9.92 14.13 7.94
N ILE A 28 9.50 12.90 8.25
CA ILE A 28 10.14 12.00 9.21
C ILE A 28 10.71 10.81 8.44
N HIS A 29 12.00 10.86 8.20
CA HIS A 29 12.73 9.82 7.48
C HIS A 29 13.51 8.96 8.47
N ILE A 30 13.21 7.65 8.51
CA ILE A 30 13.84 6.69 9.42
C ILE A 30 14.69 5.72 8.61
N ASP A 31 16.02 5.76 8.82
CA ASP A 31 16.98 4.88 8.18
C ASP A 31 17.90 4.27 9.25
N ARG A 32 17.42 3.24 9.94
CA ARG A 32 18.12 2.63 11.09
C ARG A 32 18.37 1.13 10.95
N GLY A 33 18.27 0.56 9.75
CA GLY A 33 18.49 -0.86 9.51
C GLY A 33 17.47 -1.80 10.15
N LEU A 34 16.33 -1.27 10.63
CA LEU A 34 15.23 -2.03 11.22
C LEU A 34 14.22 -2.46 10.15
N GLU A 35 13.38 -3.44 10.46
CA GLU A 35 12.21 -3.79 9.64
C GLU A 35 11.27 -2.59 9.48
N ARG A 36 10.54 -2.55 8.34
CA ARG A 36 9.68 -1.41 7.97
C ARG A 36 8.64 -1.08 9.04
N SER A 37 8.04 -2.09 9.67
CA SER A 37 7.06 -1.90 10.74
C SER A 37 7.64 -1.14 11.93
N ALA A 38 8.86 -1.52 12.37
CA ALA A 38 9.55 -0.84 13.46
C ALA A 38 9.91 0.61 13.10
N GLN A 39 10.40 0.84 11.88
CA GLN A 39 10.72 2.19 11.40
C GLN A 39 9.46 3.07 11.33
N ARG A 40 8.34 2.55 10.81
CA ARG A 40 7.05 3.26 10.77
C ARG A 40 6.56 3.60 12.18
N ASN A 41 6.68 2.67 13.13
CA ASN A 41 6.32 2.89 14.53
C ASN A 41 7.14 4.01 15.17
N ILE A 42 8.45 4.07 14.91
CA ILE A 42 9.30 5.18 15.34
C ILE A 42 8.80 6.49 14.73
N GLY A 43 8.51 6.50 13.42
CA GLY A 43 7.99 7.67 12.72
C GLY A 43 6.66 8.15 13.30
N ILE A 44 5.72 7.25 13.61
CA ILE A 44 4.43 7.58 14.24
C ILE A 44 4.65 8.23 15.62
N LYS A 45 5.59 7.72 16.43
CA LYS A 45 5.91 8.29 17.74
C LYS A 45 6.53 9.69 17.65
N LEU A 46 7.41 9.91 16.68
CA LEU A 46 8.09 11.19 16.48
C LEU A 46 7.21 12.25 15.81
N SER A 47 6.15 11.84 15.10
CA SER A 47 5.28 12.76 14.36
C SER A 47 4.61 13.78 15.26
N THR A 48 4.51 15.02 14.79
CA THR A 48 3.79 16.11 15.48
C THR A 48 2.52 16.54 14.74
N GLY A 49 2.34 16.05 13.50
CA GLY A 49 1.15 16.32 12.69
C GLY A 49 -0.09 15.59 13.18
N GLU A 50 -1.26 16.17 12.92
CA GLU A 50 -2.57 15.57 13.18
C GLU A 50 -2.96 14.54 12.11
N GLY A 51 -2.45 14.71 10.88
CA GLY A 51 -2.55 13.76 9.78
C GLY A 51 -1.21 13.09 9.52
N LEU A 52 -1.22 11.76 9.31
CA LEU A 52 -0.04 10.97 9.02
C LEU A 52 -0.15 10.40 7.61
N LEU A 53 0.83 10.69 6.74
CA LEU A 53 0.97 10.09 5.43
C LEU A 53 2.15 9.11 5.46
N ILE A 54 1.86 7.83 5.26
CA ILE A 54 2.87 6.76 5.31
C ILE A 54 3.25 6.37 3.89
N LEU A 55 4.49 6.64 3.51
CA LEU A 55 5.04 6.39 2.18
C LEU A 55 6.23 5.45 2.25
N ASP A 56 6.45 4.69 1.18
CA ASP A 56 7.70 3.95 0.97
C ASP A 56 8.75 4.89 0.32
N SER A 57 10.04 4.61 0.52
CA SER A 57 11.15 5.47 0.07
C SER A 57 11.26 5.63 -1.46
N ASP A 58 10.59 4.78 -2.22
CA ASP A 58 10.51 4.79 -3.67
C ASP A 58 9.17 5.36 -4.20
N GLN A 59 8.48 6.15 -3.38
CA GLN A 59 7.24 6.81 -3.76
C GLN A 59 7.42 8.33 -3.88
N SER A 60 6.52 8.98 -4.62
CA SER A 60 6.36 10.44 -4.65
C SER A 60 4.88 10.79 -4.72
N VAL A 61 4.52 12.01 -4.32
CA VAL A 61 3.13 12.45 -4.30
C VAL A 61 2.82 13.31 -5.52
N SER A 62 1.57 13.22 -6.03
CA SER A 62 1.11 14.16 -7.05
C SER A 62 0.85 15.54 -6.43
N PRO A 63 0.95 16.61 -7.24
CA PRO A 63 0.57 17.95 -6.79
C PRO A 63 -0.86 17.97 -6.23
N GLY A 64 -1.05 18.59 -5.07
CA GLY A 64 -2.36 18.73 -4.41
C GLY A 64 -2.82 17.53 -3.59
N LEU A 65 -2.15 16.38 -3.62
CA LEU A 65 -2.57 15.19 -2.88
C LEU A 65 -2.71 15.46 -1.37
N ILE A 66 -1.73 16.10 -0.75
CA ILE A 66 -1.77 16.35 0.71
C ILE A 66 -2.89 17.32 1.08
N ALA A 67 -3.09 18.37 0.27
CA ALA A 67 -4.20 19.30 0.47
C ALA A 67 -5.56 18.59 0.33
N GLU A 68 -5.69 17.67 -0.62
CA GLU A 68 -6.88 16.85 -0.78
C GLU A 68 -7.11 15.93 0.42
N CYS A 69 -6.07 15.27 0.94
CA CYS A 69 -6.18 14.45 2.14
C CYS A 69 -6.75 15.25 3.31
N VAL A 70 -6.18 16.43 3.57
CA VAL A 70 -6.65 17.34 4.63
C VAL A 70 -8.10 17.76 4.40
N ARG A 71 -8.47 18.13 3.18
CA ARG A 71 -9.84 18.50 2.82
C ARG A 71 -10.85 17.38 3.08
N LEU A 72 -10.52 16.15 2.67
CA LEU A 72 -11.44 15.01 2.79
C LEU A 72 -11.74 14.66 4.26
N VAL A 73 -10.72 14.64 5.13
CA VAL A 73 -10.92 14.33 6.55
C VAL A 73 -11.58 15.48 7.31
N ASN A 74 -11.34 16.75 6.92
CA ASN A 74 -12.01 17.89 7.54
C ASN A 74 -13.49 18.00 7.13
N ASN A 75 -13.83 17.59 5.91
CA ASN A 75 -15.22 17.66 5.41
C ASN A 75 -16.13 16.58 6.03
N ASN A 76 -15.56 15.49 6.54
CA ASN A 76 -16.34 14.44 7.17
C ASN A 76 -15.60 13.85 8.39
N PRO A 77 -15.99 14.20 9.62
CA PRO A 77 -15.34 13.73 10.86
C PRO A 77 -15.35 12.21 11.07
N LEU A 78 -16.22 11.48 10.35
CA LEU A 78 -16.26 10.02 10.40
C LEU A 78 -15.14 9.38 9.58
N VAL A 79 -14.57 10.11 8.60
CA VAL A 79 -13.45 9.64 7.79
C VAL A 79 -12.17 9.76 8.60
N LYS A 80 -11.58 8.62 8.93
CA LYS A 80 -10.34 8.53 9.72
C LYS A 80 -9.12 8.15 8.91
N SER A 81 -9.31 7.59 7.72
CA SER A 81 -8.20 7.21 6.84
C SER A 81 -8.57 7.28 5.36
N LEU A 82 -7.55 7.35 4.50
CA LEU A 82 -7.74 7.49 3.06
C LEU A 82 -6.95 6.42 2.30
N TYR A 83 -7.62 5.80 1.33
CA TYR A 83 -6.97 5.10 0.25
C TYR A 83 -6.49 6.11 -0.78
N ILE A 84 -5.27 5.93 -1.26
CA ILE A 84 -4.65 6.79 -2.28
C ILE A 84 -4.35 5.92 -3.50
N PRO A 85 -4.91 6.25 -4.69
CA PRO A 85 -4.57 5.53 -5.91
C PRO A 85 -3.06 5.52 -6.13
N GLU A 86 -2.50 4.36 -6.46
CA GLU A 86 -1.07 4.20 -6.68
C GLU A 86 -0.79 3.91 -8.14
N ILE A 87 0.05 4.75 -8.77
CA ILE A 87 0.49 4.60 -10.16
C ILE A 87 1.92 4.10 -10.15
N ILE A 88 2.14 2.87 -10.63
CA ILE A 88 3.49 2.33 -10.80
C ILE A 88 4.16 3.01 -11.99
N VAL A 89 5.33 3.61 -11.75
CA VAL A 89 6.20 4.20 -12.76
C VAL A 89 7.31 3.22 -13.06
N ALA A 90 7.20 2.53 -14.20
CA ALA A 90 8.18 1.54 -14.64
C ALA A 90 8.30 1.56 -16.16
N LYS A 91 9.49 1.23 -16.68
CA LYS A 91 9.79 1.18 -18.12
C LYS A 91 9.59 -0.22 -18.69
N SER A 92 9.79 -1.26 -17.87
CA SER A 92 9.72 -2.66 -18.28
C SER A 92 8.30 -3.11 -18.63
N PHE A 93 8.17 -4.15 -19.45
CA PHE A 93 6.87 -4.77 -19.75
C PHE A 93 6.22 -5.34 -18.49
N PHE A 94 7.01 -5.97 -17.61
CA PHE A 94 6.51 -6.45 -16.32
C PHE A 94 5.99 -5.31 -15.43
N GLY A 95 6.67 -4.17 -15.43
CA GLY A 95 6.18 -2.97 -14.78
C GLY A 95 4.83 -2.49 -15.30
N LYS A 96 4.59 -2.57 -16.63
CA LYS A 96 3.27 -2.27 -17.22
C LYS A 96 2.19 -3.24 -16.74
N VAL A 97 2.50 -4.54 -16.61
CA VAL A 97 1.57 -5.54 -16.05
C VAL A 97 1.23 -5.19 -14.59
N ARG A 98 2.22 -4.85 -13.76
CA ARG A 98 2.02 -4.46 -12.37
C ARG A 98 1.22 -3.16 -12.25
N LYS A 99 1.50 -2.17 -13.11
CA LYS A 99 0.71 -0.93 -13.17
C LYS A 99 -0.75 -1.24 -13.44
N PHE A 100 -1.02 -2.06 -14.46
CA PHE A 100 -2.38 -2.45 -14.81
C PHE A 100 -3.07 -3.24 -13.70
N GLU A 101 -2.36 -4.16 -13.03
CA GLU A 101 -2.88 -4.86 -11.86
C GLU A 101 -3.25 -3.89 -10.73
N ARG A 102 -2.40 -2.90 -10.45
CA ARG A 102 -2.62 -1.95 -9.34
C ARG A 102 -3.92 -1.14 -9.49
N GLU A 103 -4.35 -0.87 -10.73
CA GLU A 103 -5.60 -0.16 -11.02
C GLU A 103 -6.86 -0.88 -10.52
N PHE A 104 -6.79 -2.17 -10.20
CA PHE A 104 -7.91 -2.93 -9.66
C PHE A 104 -8.03 -2.84 -8.14
N TYR A 105 -7.02 -2.35 -7.45
CA TYR A 105 -6.93 -2.49 -5.99
C TYR A 105 -7.47 -1.31 -5.20
N THR A 106 -7.45 -0.10 -5.75
CA THR A 106 -7.87 1.11 -5.03
C THR A 106 -9.26 0.97 -4.40
N GLY A 107 -9.34 1.18 -3.09
CA GLY A 107 -10.57 1.11 -2.31
C GLY A 107 -11.13 -0.29 -2.08
N THR A 108 -10.40 -1.36 -2.44
CA THR A 108 -10.81 -2.75 -2.22
C THR A 108 -10.21 -3.31 -0.92
N ALA A 109 -10.60 -4.54 -0.54
CA ALA A 109 -10.00 -5.20 0.62
C ALA A 109 -8.49 -5.53 0.44
N VAL A 110 -7.96 -5.48 -0.78
CA VAL A 110 -6.52 -5.65 -1.05
C VAL A 110 -5.75 -4.35 -0.86
N ASP A 111 -6.44 -3.22 -0.88
CA ASP A 111 -5.82 -1.91 -0.71
C ASP A 111 -5.57 -1.60 0.77
N VAL A 112 -4.64 -0.69 1.03
CA VAL A 112 -4.27 -0.26 2.37
C VAL A 112 -4.33 1.25 2.44
N PRO A 113 -4.92 1.83 3.50
CA PRO A 113 -4.86 3.27 3.68
C PRO A 113 -3.42 3.77 3.73
N ARG A 114 -3.15 4.94 3.14
CA ARG A 114 -1.84 5.58 3.18
C ARG A 114 -1.86 6.85 4.02
N PHE A 115 -3.02 7.47 4.17
CA PHE A 115 -3.22 8.61 5.06
C PHE A 115 -4.17 8.21 6.21
N VAL A 116 -3.84 8.63 7.44
CA VAL A 116 -4.65 8.36 8.63
C VAL A 116 -4.56 9.53 9.61
N LEU A 117 -5.66 9.83 10.31
CA LEU A 117 -5.61 10.76 11.43
C LEU A 117 -4.82 10.13 12.58
N LYS A 118 -3.96 10.93 13.23
CA LYS A 118 -3.05 10.43 14.27
C LYS A 118 -3.79 9.81 15.45
N ASP A 119 -4.93 10.37 15.84
CA ASP A 119 -5.79 9.86 16.92
C ASP A 119 -6.39 8.47 16.63
N ALA A 120 -6.48 8.12 15.34
CA ALA A 120 -7.00 6.84 14.85
C ALA A 120 -5.91 5.86 14.40
N CYS A 121 -4.64 6.26 14.46
CA CYS A 121 -3.52 5.49 13.92
C CYS A 121 -3.02 4.44 14.90
N PRO A 122 -3.23 3.13 14.66
CA PRO A 122 -2.62 2.08 15.49
C PRO A 122 -1.13 1.92 15.14
N MET A 123 -0.35 1.33 16.04
CA MET A 123 1.02 0.91 15.74
C MET A 123 1.02 -0.31 14.81
N PHE A 124 2.02 -0.41 13.92
CA PHE A 124 2.25 -1.61 13.11
C PHE A 124 2.64 -2.79 13.99
N ASN A 125 2.22 -3.99 13.57
CA ASN A 125 2.70 -5.22 14.21
C ASN A 125 4.08 -5.57 13.63
N GLU A 126 5.11 -5.53 14.47
CA GLU A 126 6.50 -5.77 14.07
C GLU A 126 6.81 -7.25 13.77
N ASP A 127 5.94 -8.17 14.18
CA ASP A 127 6.06 -9.61 13.87
C ASP A 127 5.59 -9.98 12.46
N LEU A 128 5.02 -9.02 11.71
CA LEU A 128 4.51 -9.26 10.36
C LEU A 128 5.44 -8.64 9.32
N HIS A 129 5.79 -9.44 8.31
CA HIS A 129 6.64 -9.03 7.19
C HIS A 129 5.90 -9.28 5.87
N GLY A 130 5.29 -8.25 5.32
CA GLY A 130 4.52 -8.30 4.07
C GLY A 130 3.03 -8.04 4.22
N PRO A 131 2.27 -8.75 5.10
CA PRO A 131 0.87 -8.40 5.37
C PRO A 131 0.70 -7.40 6.52
N GLU A 132 1.79 -6.77 7.01
CA GLU A 132 1.76 -5.78 8.10
C GLU A 132 0.85 -4.59 7.78
N ASP A 133 0.84 -4.16 6.51
CA ASP A 133 0.02 -3.04 6.04
C ASP A 133 -1.48 -3.38 6.11
N ALA A 134 -1.86 -4.61 5.72
CA ALA A 134 -3.25 -5.06 5.79
C ALA A 134 -3.72 -5.20 7.24
N ASP A 135 -2.91 -5.83 8.12
CA ASP A 135 -3.21 -5.92 9.55
C ASP A 135 -3.37 -4.53 10.19
N TRP A 136 -2.47 -3.60 9.85
CA TRP A 136 -2.52 -2.23 10.33
C TRP A 136 -3.79 -1.53 9.84
N GLY A 137 -4.08 -1.61 8.54
CA GLY A 137 -5.26 -1.02 7.94
C GLY A 137 -6.55 -1.54 8.58
N ASN A 138 -6.67 -2.85 8.82
CA ASN A 138 -7.86 -3.46 9.44
C ASN A 138 -8.15 -2.92 10.85
N ARG A 139 -7.13 -2.45 11.57
CA ARG A 139 -7.26 -1.92 12.93
C ARG A 139 -7.56 -0.41 12.98
N ILE A 140 -7.54 0.30 11.86
CA ILE A 140 -7.92 1.72 11.83
C ILE A 140 -9.43 1.83 11.95
N PRO A 141 -9.96 2.53 12.98
CA PRO A 141 -11.39 2.73 13.15
C PRO A 141 -11.95 3.75 12.17
N GLY A 142 -13.28 3.86 12.12
CA GLY A 142 -13.99 4.89 11.36
C GLY A 142 -14.12 4.58 9.86
N MET A 143 -14.61 5.57 9.13
CA MET A 143 -14.81 5.47 7.69
C MET A 143 -13.50 5.72 6.93
N ARG A 144 -13.47 5.21 5.71
CA ARG A 144 -12.39 5.42 4.74
C ARG A 144 -12.94 6.14 3.51
N ALA A 145 -12.16 7.07 2.98
CA ALA A 145 -12.46 7.69 1.68
C ALA A 145 -11.32 7.40 0.70
N ILE A 146 -11.51 7.78 -0.56
CA ILE A 146 -10.53 7.60 -1.63
C ILE A 146 -10.20 8.98 -2.18
N THR A 147 -8.90 9.28 -2.39
CA THR A 147 -8.46 10.51 -3.05
C THR A 147 -8.58 10.38 -4.57
N GLU A 148 -8.73 11.50 -5.26
CA GLU A 148 -8.62 11.57 -6.73
C GLU A 148 -7.15 11.67 -7.16
N ASN A 149 -6.36 12.45 -6.42
CA ASN A 149 -4.93 12.62 -6.65
C ASN A 149 -4.17 11.35 -6.26
N PRO A 150 -3.32 10.80 -7.15
CA PRO A 150 -2.55 9.58 -6.88
C PRO A 150 -1.23 9.85 -6.18
N LEU A 151 -0.60 8.79 -5.70
CA LEU A 151 0.84 8.72 -5.49
C LEU A 151 1.52 7.93 -6.62
N TYR A 152 2.79 8.20 -6.84
CA TYR A 152 3.61 7.49 -7.83
C TYR A 152 4.58 6.57 -7.12
N HIS A 153 4.70 5.33 -7.61
CA HIS A 153 5.61 4.33 -7.07
C HIS A 153 6.68 4.01 -8.13
N HIS A 154 7.90 4.47 -7.89
CA HIS A 154 9.05 4.31 -8.78
C HIS A 154 9.71 2.94 -8.56
N ASP A 155 9.00 1.87 -8.97
CA ASP A 155 9.38 0.48 -8.73
C ASP A 155 9.47 -0.30 -10.05
N ASP A 156 10.67 -0.39 -10.60
CA ASP A 156 10.97 -1.20 -11.80
C ASP A 156 11.64 -2.53 -11.43
N ILE A 157 11.09 -3.21 -10.42
CA ILE A 157 11.58 -4.51 -9.95
C ILE A 157 11.48 -5.58 -11.05
N GLY A 158 12.51 -6.39 -11.17
CA GLY A 158 12.51 -7.55 -12.07
C GLY A 158 11.54 -8.65 -11.60
N ILE A 159 11.06 -9.47 -12.55
CA ILE A 159 10.08 -10.52 -12.26
C ILE A 159 10.57 -11.53 -11.21
N ILE A 160 11.84 -11.90 -11.24
CA ILE A 160 12.43 -12.85 -10.30
C ILE A 160 12.45 -12.27 -8.89
N ASP A 161 12.91 -11.03 -8.74
CA ASP A 161 13.00 -10.38 -7.44
C ASP A 161 11.62 -10.04 -6.87
N TYR A 162 10.66 -9.75 -7.73
CA TYR A 162 9.26 -9.64 -7.33
C TYR A 162 8.75 -10.91 -6.67
N PHE A 163 8.97 -12.11 -7.27
CA PHE A 163 8.51 -13.35 -6.68
C PHE A 163 9.33 -13.78 -5.45
N LYS A 164 10.63 -13.48 -5.39
CA LYS A 164 11.42 -13.63 -4.16
C LYS A 164 10.84 -12.79 -3.02
N LYS A 165 10.47 -11.53 -3.29
CA LYS A 165 9.82 -10.64 -2.31
C LYS A 165 8.48 -11.22 -1.84
N LYS A 166 7.66 -11.80 -2.75
CA LYS A 166 6.39 -12.46 -2.38
C LYS A 166 6.62 -13.71 -1.53
N ALA A 167 7.66 -14.48 -1.83
CA ALA A 167 8.05 -15.63 -1.03
C ALA A 167 8.54 -15.26 0.39
N TYR A 168 9.23 -14.14 0.54
CA TYR A 168 9.58 -13.59 1.85
C TYR A 168 8.32 -13.21 2.64
N TYR A 169 7.37 -12.52 2.01
CA TYR A 169 6.11 -12.11 2.65
C TYR A 169 5.23 -13.29 3.07
N ALA A 170 5.28 -14.41 2.35
CA ALA A 170 4.52 -15.61 2.68
C ALA A 170 4.87 -16.18 4.07
N LYS A 171 6.08 -15.93 4.58
CA LYS A 171 6.54 -16.47 5.88
C LYS A 171 5.71 -16.02 7.08
N SER A 172 5.09 -14.85 7.04
CA SER A 172 4.26 -14.34 8.15
C SER A 172 2.76 -14.42 7.86
N MET A 173 2.37 -15.10 6.78
CA MET A 173 0.95 -15.20 6.41
C MET A 173 0.14 -16.03 7.42
N SER A 174 0.74 -17.05 8.05
CA SER A 174 0.09 -17.82 9.13
C SER A 174 -0.23 -16.93 10.34
N LYS A 175 0.69 -16.07 10.76
CA LYS A 175 0.48 -15.09 11.83
C LYS A 175 -0.62 -14.09 11.46
N PHE A 176 -0.61 -13.59 10.22
CA PHE A 176 -1.66 -12.69 9.73
C PHE A 176 -3.03 -13.37 9.76
N LYS A 177 -3.14 -14.63 9.28
CA LYS A 177 -4.39 -15.39 9.29
C LYS A 177 -4.92 -15.62 10.71
N ALA A 178 -4.06 -15.91 11.67
CA ALA A 178 -4.46 -16.09 13.06
C ALA A 178 -5.09 -14.84 13.66
N ARG A 179 -4.61 -13.65 13.26
CA ARG A 179 -5.12 -12.36 13.75
C ARG A 179 -6.34 -11.85 12.97
N ASN A 180 -6.43 -12.17 11.68
CA ASN A 180 -7.45 -11.67 10.76
C ASN A 180 -8.15 -12.83 10.02
N PRO A 181 -8.81 -13.80 10.72
CA PRO A 181 -9.26 -15.05 10.12
C PRO A 181 -10.34 -14.88 9.05
N ILE A 182 -11.11 -13.81 9.09
CA ILE A 182 -12.21 -13.52 8.15
C ILE A 182 -11.84 -12.52 7.05
N ASP A 183 -10.57 -12.08 7.01
CA ASP A 183 -10.13 -11.08 6.03
C ASP A 183 -10.34 -11.59 4.59
N PRO A 184 -11.02 -10.82 3.71
CA PRO A 184 -11.23 -11.21 2.31
C PRO A 184 -9.92 -11.47 1.56
N VAL A 185 -8.83 -10.83 1.96
CA VAL A 185 -7.49 -11.02 1.39
C VAL A 185 -7.01 -12.48 1.51
N LEU A 186 -7.50 -13.23 2.49
CA LEU A 186 -7.18 -14.66 2.67
C LEU A 186 -7.98 -15.57 1.74
N GLN A 187 -9.07 -15.08 1.17
CA GLN A 187 -9.95 -15.87 0.32
C GLN A 187 -9.39 -15.95 -1.10
N PHE A 188 -9.15 -17.16 -1.58
CA PHE A 188 -8.65 -17.41 -2.94
C PHE A 188 -9.57 -16.79 -4.00
N LYS A 189 -10.90 -16.99 -3.87
CA LYS A 189 -11.91 -16.43 -4.77
C LYS A 189 -11.81 -14.90 -4.84
N TYR A 190 -11.65 -14.22 -3.70
CA TYR A 190 -11.53 -12.77 -3.68
C TYR A 190 -10.25 -12.30 -4.40
N ARG A 191 -9.11 -12.87 -4.05
CA ARG A 191 -7.79 -12.50 -4.57
C ARG A 191 -7.60 -12.79 -6.06
N CYS A 192 -8.23 -13.86 -6.56
CA CYS A 192 -8.00 -14.31 -7.94
C CYS A 192 -9.12 -13.90 -8.91
N TRP A 193 -10.30 -13.56 -8.38
CA TRP A 193 -11.45 -13.27 -9.22
C TRP A 193 -12.18 -11.98 -8.82
N THR A 194 -12.72 -11.92 -7.60
CA THR A 194 -13.64 -10.85 -7.21
C THR A 194 -13.00 -9.47 -7.33
N VAL A 195 -11.77 -9.27 -6.84
CA VAL A 195 -11.05 -7.98 -6.89
C VAL A 195 -10.89 -7.44 -8.31
N PHE A 196 -10.83 -8.32 -9.32
CA PHE A 196 -10.69 -7.95 -10.74
C PHE A 196 -12.02 -7.76 -11.46
N THR A 197 -13.12 -8.23 -10.89
CA THR A 197 -14.43 -8.24 -11.57
C THR A 197 -15.48 -7.37 -10.88
N GLU A 198 -15.36 -7.12 -9.58
CA GLU A 198 -16.27 -6.30 -8.80
C GLU A 198 -16.43 -4.90 -9.40
N ASN A 199 -17.60 -4.30 -9.18
CA ASN A 199 -17.92 -2.93 -9.65
C ASN A 199 -17.70 -2.71 -11.16
N GLY A 200 -17.85 -3.76 -11.98
CA GLY A 200 -17.71 -3.66 -13.44
C GLY A 200 -16.27 -3.60 -13.95
N LYS A 201 -15.28 -3.83 -13.08
CA LYS A 201 -13.82 -3.81 -13.43
C LYS A 201 -13.46 -4.84 -14.52
N TRP A 202 -14.24 -5.92 -14.68
CA TRP A 202 -14.03 -6.91 -15.75
C TRP A 202 -13.96 -6.30 -17.15
N LYS A 203 -14.60 -5.13 -17.37
CA LYS A 203 -14.52 -4.40 -18.65
C LYS A 203 -13.08 -3.96 -18.99
N LYS A 204 -12.26 -3.65 -17.97
CA LYS A 204 -10.83 -3.34 -18.17
C LYS A 204 -10.06 -4.58 -18.62
N LEU A 205 -10.37 -5.76 -18.05
CA LEU A 205 -9.71 -7.02 -18.44
C LEU A 205 -9.94 -7.33 -19.92
N VAL A 206 -11.16 -7.18 -20.41
CA VAL A 206 -11.52 -7.44 -21.82
C VAL A 206 -10.82 -6.44 -22.75
N ARG A 207 -10.68 -5.18 -22.34
CA ARG A 207 -10.00 -4.14 -23.13
C ARG A 207 -8.49 -4.37 -23.27
N HIS A 208 -7.87 -5.09 -22.33
CA HIS A 208 -6.42 -5.32 -22.30
C HIS A 208 -6.09 -6.82 -22.17
N PRO A 209 -6.42 -7.67 -23.17
CA PRO A 209 -6.36 -9.13 -23.04
C PRO A 209 -4.96 -9.66 -22.72
N ILE A 210 -3.90 -9.08 -23.29
CA ILE A 210 -2.51 -9.50 -23.06
C ILE A 210 -2.11 -9.23 -21.60
N LEU A 211 -2.39 -8.02 -21.08
CA LEU A 211 -2.07 -7.66 -19.70
C LEU A 211 -2.89 -8.50 -18.72
N SER A 212 -4.15 -8.78 -19.04
CA SER A 212 -5.04 -9.63 -18.24
C SER A 212 -4.54 -11.06 -18.14
N PHE A 213 -4.07 -11.63 -19.25
CA PHE A 213 -3.43 -12.95 -19.25
C PHE A 213 -2.16 -12.96 -18.38
N CYS A 214 -1.32 -11.93 -18.49
CA CYS A 214 -0.13 -11.80 -17.64
C CYS A 214 -0.48 -11.68 -16.15
N ILE A 215 -1.55 -10.93 -15.79
CA ILE A 215 -2.05 -10.87 -14.41
C ILE A 215 -2.48 -12.26 -13.96
N LEU A 216 -3.24 -13.00 -14.75
CA LEU A 216 -3.66 -14.36 -14.41
C LEU A 216 -2.47 -15.27 -14.10
N LEU A 217 -1.44 -15.28 -14.94
CA LEU A 217 -0.21 -16.05 -14.69
C LEU A 217 0.47 -15.60 -13.39
N MET A 218 0.57 -14.30 -13.14
CA MET A 218 1.18 -13.74 -11.95
C MET A 218 0.40 -14.13 -10.67
N VAL A 219 -0.92 -14.16 -10.73
CA VAL A 219 -1.80 -14.57 -9.63
C VAL A 219 -1.62 -16.06 -9.32
N ILE A 220 -1.54 -16.91 -10.35
CA ILE A 220 -1.29 -18.36 -10.20
C ILE A 220 0.06 -18.61 -9.51
N VAL A 221 1.14 -17.99 -10.00
CA VAL A 221 2.48 -18.16 -9.40
C VAL A 221 2.49 -17.69 -7.95
N ARG A 222 1.85 -16.56 -7.62
CA ARG A 222 1.71 -16.10 -6.24
C ARG A 222 0.93 -17.09 -5.38
N GLY A 223 -0.16 -17.65 -5.91
CA GLY A 223 -0.95 -18.68 -5.22
C GLY A 223 -0.11 -19.91 -4.86
N ILE A 224 0.69 -20.41 -5.80
CA ILE A 224 1.63 -21.51 -5.58
C ILE A 224 2.62 -21.17 -4.46
N ILE A 225 3.24 -19.98 -4.52
CA ILE A 225 4.20 -19.51 -3.50
C ILE A 225 3.56 -19.51 -2.10
N TYR A 226 2.34 -18.99 -1.97
CA TYR A 226 1.66 -18.91 -0.67
C TYR A 226 1.22 -20.29 -0.14
N VAL A 227 0.91 -21.25 -1.01
CA VAL A 227 0.54 -22.61 -0.61
C VAL A 227 1.77 -23.42 -0.22
N THR A 228 2.86 -23.31 -0.98
CA THR A 228 4.07 -24.14 -0.77
C THR A 228 4.96 -23.65 0.37
N ARG A 229 4.85 -22.38 0.75
CA ARG A 229 5.65 -21.76 1.81
C ARG A 229 4.85 -21.49 3.10
N LYS A 230 3.85 -22.31 3.39
CA LYS A 230 3.22 -22.33 4.71
C LYS A 230 4.27 -22.82 5.72
N GLY A 231 4.94 -21.85 6.37
CA GLY A 231 5.73 -22.10 7.56
C GLY A 231 4.84 -22.13 8.79
#